data_2a2693a8008acb1237f26f410735f4fd
#
_entry.id   2a2693a8008acb1237f26f410735f4fd
#
_cell.length_a   1.000
_cell.length_b   1.000
_cell.length_c   1.000
_cell.angle_alpha   90.00
_cell.angle_beta   90.00
_cell.angle_gamma   90.00
#
_symmetry.space_group_name_H-M   'P 1'
#
loop_
_entity.id
_entity.type
_entity.pdbx_description
1 polymer ?
#
loop_
_entity_poly.entity_id
_entity_poly.type
_entity_poly.pdbx_seq_one_letter_code
_entity_poly.pdbx_strand_id
1 'polypeptide(L)'
;MLILGLTGSTGVAAYGVVANMSLVGMAIMNGMSQGAQPLISESFGKGAADDVKKLLSWALKSVVAVEIILVALVWIFTDPFIAVFNSENNRLLLEYAHTGLRLYFLGFLFAGVNIMLVAYFSATANARPAIIGSLLRGAVAIGACAIVLSMIWGMNGVWLSFLTSEIITFAAVSYTHLRAHE
;
A
#
# COMPACT_ATOMS: atom_id res chain seq x y z
N MET A 1 2.05 -20.13 -7.05
CA MET A 1 1.34 -21.40 -6.81
C MET A 1 -0.11 -21.21 -6.36
N LEU A 2 -0.39 -20.34 -5.33
CA LEU A 2 -1.75 -20.11 -4.82
C LEU A 2 -2.75 -19.66 -5.92
N ILE A 3 -2.47 -18.59 -6.63
CA ILE A 3 -3.34 -18.05 -7.69
C ILE A 3 -3.52 -19.03 -8.84
N LEU A 4 -2.45 -19.74 -9.22
CA LEU A 4 -2.50 -20.75 -10.27
C LEU A 4 -3.47 -21.89 -9.90
N GLY A 5 -3.49 -22.30 -8.63
CA GLY A 5 -4.41 -23.32 -8.13
C GLY A 5 -5.87 -22.88 -8.08
N LEU A 6 -6.12 -21.56 -7.89
CA LEU A 6 -7.48 -21.02 -7.79
C LEU A 6 -8.11 -20.73 -9.15
N THR A 7 -7.36 -20.16 -10.08
CA THR A 7 -7.90 -19.54 -11.31
C THR A 7 -7.08 -19.85 -12.57
N GLY A 8 -6.09 -20.73 -12.47
CA GLY A 8 -5.24 -21.09 -13.60
C GLY A 8 -4.32 -19.94 -14.06
N SER A 9 -3.80 -20.08 -15.28
CA SER A 9 -2.87 -19.11 -15.88
C SER A 9 -3.51 -17.73 -16.10
N THR A 10 -4.80 -17.68 -16.40
CA THR A 10 -5.53 -16.41 -16.61
C THR A 10 -5.58 -15.56 -15.33
N GLY A 11 -5.78 -16.20 -14.18
CA GLY A 11 -5.74 -15.48 -12.90
C GLY A 11 -4.35 -14.97 -12.56
N VAL A 12 -3.29 -15.72 -12.91
CA VAL A 12 -1.90 -15.27 -12.76
C VAL A 12 -1.64 -14.05 -13.66
N ALA A 13 -2.12 -14.08 -14.91
CA ALA A 13 -1.99 -12.95 -15.82
C ALA A 13 -2.74 -11.71 -15.30
N ALA A 14 -3.96 -11.87 -14.80
CA ALA A 14 -4.74 -10.79 -14.19
C ALA A 14 -4.02 -10.21 -12.96
N TYR A 15 -3.41 -11.04 -12.12
CA TYR A 15 -2.59 -10.59 -11.00
C TYR A 15 -1.38 -9.80 -11.50
N GLY A 16 -0.76 -10.20 -12.59
CA GLY A 16 0.32 -9.46 -13.25
C GLY A 16 -0.08 -8.03 -13.63
N VAL A 17 -1.29 -7.84 -14.16
CA VAL A 17 -1.84 -6.49 -14.46
C VAL A 17 -1.93 -5.66 -13.18
N VAL A 18 -2.56 -6.19 -12.14
CA VAL A 18 -2.73 -5.48 -10.85
C VAL A 18 -1.37 -5.17 -10.22
N ALA A 19 -0.43 -6.12 -10.24
CA ALA A 19 0.92 -5.95 -9.70
C ALA A 19 1.69 -4.84 -10.43
N ASN A 20 1.67 -4.82 -11.76
CA ASN A 20 2.35 -3.77 -12.52
C ASN A 20 1.77 -2.37 -12.24
N MET A 21 0.45 -2.24 -12.17
CA MET A 21 -0.20 -0.99 -11.80
C MET A 21 0.13 -0.57 -10.36
N SER A 22 0.21 -1.54 -9.44
CA SER A 22 0.57 -1.26 -8.05
C SER A 22 2.00 -0.79 -7.88
N LEU A 23 2.94 -1.23 -8.71
CA LEU A 23 4.32 -0.74 -8.70
C LEU A 23 4.39 0.76 -8.96
N VAL A 24 3.58 1.29 -9.87
CA VAL A 24 3.49 2.73 -10.13
C VAL A 24 2.97 3.47 -8.92
N GLY A 25 1.87 2.98 -8.31
CA GLY A 25 1.33 3.57 -7.08
C GLY A 25 2.34 3.57 -5.94
N MET A 26 3.02 2.44 -5.72
CA MET A 26 4.06 2.32 -4.69
C MET A 26 5.26 3.24 -4.96
N ALA A 27 5.66 3.43 -6.21
CA ALA A 27 6.74 4.35 -6.57
C ALA A 27 6.40 5.80 -6.21
N ILE A 28 5.16 6.22 -6.45
CA ILE A 28 4.66 7.55 -6.07
C ILE A 28 4.72 7.73 -4.55
N MET A 29 4.18 6.78 -3.77
CA MET A 29 4.16 6.87 -2.31
C MET A 29 5.57 6.87 -1.72
N ASN A 30 6.45 6.00 -2.22
CA ASN A 30 7.87 5.97 -1.81
C ASN A 30 8.59 7.27 -2.15
N GLY A 31 8.36 7.85 -3.34
CA GLY A 31 8.94 9.13 -3.74
C GLY A 31 8.54 10.27 -2.80
N MET A 32 7.26 10.34 -2.43
CA MET A 32 6.76 11.34 -1.47
C MET A 32 7.41 11.19 -0.09
N SER A 33 7.55 9.96 0.40
CA SER A 33 8.17 9.70 1.70
C SER A 33 9.68 10.02 1.70
N GLN A 34 10.39 9.66 0.64
CA GLN A 34 11.81 9.96 0.47
C GLN A 34 12.06 11.48 0.35
N GLY A 35 11.14 12.24 -0.22
CA GLY A 35 11.21 13.70 -0.25
C GLY A 35 10.96 14.36 1.11
N ALA A 36 10.05 13.81 1.91
CA ALA A 36 9.73 14.35 3.25
C ALA A 36 10.75 13.97 4.32
N GLN A 37 11.31 12.77 4.24
CA GLN A 37 12.20 12.19 5.26
C GLN A 37 13.42 13.07 5.61
N PRO A 38 14.22 13.61 4.67
CA PRO A 38 15.35 14.45 4.99
C PRO A 38 14.96 15.76 5.66
N LEU A 39 13.85 16.37 5.28
CA LEU A 39 13.34 17.61 5.90
C LEU A 39 12.94 17.38 7.36
N ILE A 40 12.26 16.25 7.62
CA ILE A 40 11.87 15.85 8.98
C ILE A 40 13.13 15.55 9.82
N SER A 41 14.10 14.82 9.25
CA SER A 41 15.35 14.47 9.94
C SER A 41 16.18 15.69 10.29
N GLU A 42 16.29 16.66 9.38
CA GLU A 42 17.00 17.92 9.60
C GLU A 42 16.35 18.75 10.74
N SER A 43 15.02 18.90 10.70
CA SER A 43 14.27 19.61 11.74
C SER A 43 14.37 18.93 13.10
N PHE A 44 14.34 17.58 13.11
CA PHE A 44 14.54 16.78 14.31
C PHE A 44 15.95 16.96 14.89
N GLY A 45 16.98 16.94 14.04
CA GLY A 45 18.37 17.14 14.46
C GLY A 45 18.63 18.55 15.04
N LYS A 46 17.86 19.57 14.61
CA LYS A 46 17.89 20.93 15.15
C LYS A 46 17.08 21.10 16.44
N GLY A 47 16.37 20.07 16.89
CA GLY A 47 15.46 20.16 18.06
C GLY A 47 14.18 20.96 17.81
N ALA A 48 13.84 21.24 16.53
CA ALA A 48 12.68 22.05 16.12
C ALA A 48 11.40 21.20 16.11
N ALA A 49 10.89 20.82 17.28
CA ALA A 49 9.76 19.88 17.42
C ALA A 49 8.47 20.36 16.71
N ASP A 50 8.21 21.66 16.69
CA ASP A 50 7.03 22.22 16.02
C ASP A 50 7.14 22.13 14.49
N ASP A 51 8.33 22.28 13.95
CA ASP A 51 8.56 22.12 12.50
C ASP A 51 8.43 20.67 12.10
N VAL A 52 8.92 19.72 12.91
CA VAL A 52 8.73 18.28 12.69
C VAL A 52 7.24 17.95 12.61
N LYS A 53 6.40 18.44 13.55
CA LYS A 53 4.95 18.23 13.55
C LYS A 53 4.27 18.83 12.32
N LYS A 54 4.65 20.04 11.91
CA LYS A 54 4.11 20.69 10.72
C LYS A 54 4.47 19.93 9.45
N LEU A 55 5.73 19.54 9.29
CA LEU A 55 6.20 18.77 8.14
C LEU A 55 5.49 17.44 8.03
N LEU A 56 5.34 16.68 9.14
CA LEU A 56 4.59 15.43 9.16
C LEU A 56 3.13 15.66 8.78
N SER A 57 2.48 16.70 9.34
CA SER A 57 1.08 17.00 9.02
C SER A 57 0.89 17.32 7.53
N TRP A 58 1.79 18.11 6.94
CA TRP A 58 1.73 18.42 5.51
C TRP A 58 2.00 17.20 4.66
N ALA A 59 3.01 16.41 5.01
CA ALA A 59 3.34 15.17 4.31
C ALA A 59 2.16 14.18 4.32
N LEU A 60 1.52 13.95 5.47
CA LEU A 60 0.36 13.06 5.60
C LEU A 60 -0.85 13.57 4.79
N LYS A 61 -1.15 14.88 4.86
CA LYS A 61 -2.24 15.45 4.06
C LYS A 61 -1.99 15.31 2.56
N SER A 62 -0.76 15.53 2.12
CA SER A 62 -0.38 15.37 0.71
C SER A 62 -0.48 13.92 0.27
N VAL A 63 -0.01 12.98 1.09
CA VAL A 63 -0.11 11.53 0.81
C VAL A 63 -1.56 11.11 0.69
N VAL A 64 -2.42 11.46 1.67
CA VAL A 64 -3.85 11.12 1.64
C VAL A 64 -4.54 11.69 0.40
N ALA A 65 -4.24 12.94 0.03
CA ALA A 65 -4.80 13.54 -1.18
C ALA A 65 -4.38 12.76 -2.45
N VAL A 66 -3.11 12.38 -2.56
CA VAL A 66 -2.60 11.62 -3.70
C VAL A 66 -3.16 10.19 -3.72
N GLU A 67 -3.32 9.54 -2.56
CA GLU A 67 -3.95 8.21 -2.44
C GLU A 67 -5.40 8.23 -2.96
N ILE A 68 -6.17 9.22 -2.52
CA ILE A 68 -7.58 9.38 -2.97
C ILE A 68 -7.63 9.58 -4.49
N ILE A 69 -6.77 10.45 -5.03
CA ILE A 69 -6.68 10.69 -6.48
C ILE A 69 -6.28 9.40 -7.21
N LEU A 70 -5.27 8.68 -6.72
CA LEU A 70 -4.79 7.44 -7.32
C LEU A 70 -5.90 6.37 -7.36
N VAL A 71 -6.59 6.16 -6.24
CA VAL A 71 -7.69 5.20 -6.16
C VAL A 71 -8.83 5.62 -7.08
N ALA A 72 -9.20 6.89 -7.10
CA ALA A 72 -10.24 7.41 -7.98
C ALA A 72 -9.88 7.22 -9.47
N LEU A 73 -8.64 7.52 -9.86
CA LEU A 73 -8.16 7.32 -11.24
C LEU A 73 -8.22 5.84 -11.64
N VAL A 74 -7.77 4.94 -10.78
CA VAL A 74 -7.83 3.49 -11.07
C VAL A 74 -9.28 3.01 -11.17
N TRP A 75 -10.18 3.50 -10.34
CA TRP A 75 -11.60 3.12 -10.39
C TRP A 75 -12.35 3.66 -11.61
N ILE A 76 -12.04 4.89 -12.03
CA ILE A 76 -12.64 5.51 -13.20
C ILE A 76 -12.09 4.91 -14.50
N PHE A 77 -10.79 4.66 -14.55
CA PHE A 77 -10.08 4.19 -15.73
C PHE A 77 -9.69 2.70 -15.67
N THR A 78 -10.43 1.89 -14.90
CA THR A 78 -10.13 0.45 -14.73
C THR A 78 -10.01 -0.26 -16.09
N ASP A 79 -11.01 -0.13 -16.97
CA ASP A 79 -11.04 -0.83 -18.26
C ASP A 79 -9.95 -0.35 -19.23
N PRO A 80 -9.71 0.97 -19.42
CA PRO A 80 -8.56 1.46 -20.18
C PRO A 80 -7.22 0.92 -19.68
N PHE A 81 -7.00 0.84 -18.38
CA PHE A 81 -5.76 0.29 -17.83
C PHE A 81 -5.60 -1.20 -18.14
N ILE A 82 -6.68 -1.99 -18.03
CA ILE A 82 -6.63 -3.41 -18.37
C ILE A 82 -6.39 -3.60 -19.88
N ALA A 83 -7.00 -2.77 -20.73
CA ALA A 83 -6.86 -2.88 -22.17
C ALA A 83 -5.39 -2.80 -22.65
N VAL A 84 -4.54 -2.03 -21.96
CA VAL A 84 -3.09 -1.96 -22.25
C VAL A 84 -2.41 -3.32 -22.13
N PHE A 85 -2.88 -4.18 -21.21
CA PHE A 85 -2.29 -5.50 -20.93
C PHE A 85 -3.08 -6.67 -21.56
N ASN A 86 -4.27 -6.42 -22.08
CA ASN A 86 -5.19 -7.44 -22.62
C ASN A 86 -5.34 -7.31 -24.15
N SER A 87 -4.22 -7.40 -24.86
CA SER A 87 -4.19 -7.30 -26.33
C SER A 87 -5.00 -8.40 -27.03
N GLU A 88 -5.15 -9.56 -26.40
CA GLU A 88 -5.90 -10.72 -26.92
C GLU A 88 -7.40 -10.65 -26.65
N ASN A 89 -7.90 -9.58 -26.01
CA ASN A 89 -9.30 -9.41 -25.61
C ASN A 89 -9.85 -10.60 -24.80
N ASN A 90 -9.02 -11.18 -23.92
CA ASN A 90 -9.43 -12.27 -23.05
C ASN A 90 -10.45 -11.78 -22.02
N ARG A 91 -11.68 -12.28 -22.12
CA ARG A 91 -12.80 -11.86 -21.26
C ARG A 91 -12.62 -12.25 -19.79
N LEU A 92 -12.05 -13.43 -19.52
CA LEU A 92 -11.78 -13.87 -18.14
C LEU A 92 -10.68 -13.04 -17.48
N LEU A 93 -9.64 -12.68 -18.25
CA LEU A 93 -8.61 -11.77 -17.76
C LEU A 93 -9.19 -10.41 -17.40
N LEU A 94 -10.06 -9.87 -18.26
CA LEU A 94 -10.76 -8.60 -18.02
C LEU A 94 -11.55 -8.67 -16.70
N GLU A 95 -12.35 -9.71 -16.49
CA GLU A 95 -13.20 -9.88 -15.30
C GLU A 95 -12.37 -9.97 -14.02
N TYR A 96 -11.32 -10.81 -14.00
CA TYR A 96 -10.44 -10.94 -12.85
C TYR A 96 -9.65 -9.67 -12.57
N ALA A 97 -9.07 -9.03 -13.59
CA ALA A 97 -8.29 -7.82 -13.43
C ALA A 97 -9.16 -6.62 -13.01
N HIS A 98 -10.39 -6.52 -13.53
CA HIS A 98 -11.34 -5.47 -13.15
C HIS A 98 -11.67 -5.54 -11.65
N THR A 99 -12.02 -6.71 -11.15
CA THR A 99 -12.27 -6.93 -9.72
C THR A 99 -10.99 -6.72 -8.91
N GLY A 100 -9.87 -7.24 -9.42
CA GLY A 100 -8.57 -7.14 -8.76
C GLY A 100 -8.09 -5.69 -8.58
N LEU A 101 -8.12 -4.88 -9.63
CA LEU A 101 -7.72 -3.47 -9.55
C LEU A 101 -8.55 -2.71 -8.52
N ARG A 102 -9.88 -2.88 -8.54
CA ARG A 102 -10.76 -2.17 -7.61
C ARG A 102 -10.54 -2.57 -6.16
N LEU A 103 -10.47 -3.86 -5.86
CA LEU A 103 -10.29 -4.34 -4.48
C LEU A 103 -8.86 -4.09 -3.96
N TYR A 104 -7.84 -4.37 -4.78
CA TYR A 104 -6.46 -4.22 -4.36
C TYR A 104 -6.10 -2.75 -4.11
N PHE A 105 -6.56 -1.84 -4.98
CA PHE A 105 -6.23 -0.42 -4.85
C PHE A 105 -6.89 0.27 -3.65
N LEU A 106 -7.92 -0.31 -3.02
CA LEU A 106 -8.39 0.18 -1.72
C LEU A 106 -7.30 0.15 -0.65
N GLY A 107 -6.36 -0.79 -0.75
CA GLY A 107 -5.21 -0.86 0.16
C GLY A 107 -4.29 0.36 0.08
N PHE A 108 -4.28 1.06 -1.06
CA PHE A 108 -3.49 2.30 -1.19
C PHE A 108 -3.99 3.43 -0.28
N LEU A 109 -5.25 3.42 0.17
CA LEU A 109 -5.75 4.40 1.15
C LEU A 109 -5.04 4.32 2.52
N PHE A 110 -4.27 3.27 2.76
CA PHE A 110 -3.47 3.07 3.97
C PHE A 110 -1.98 2.95 3.68
N ALA A 111 -1.62 2.50 2.47
CA ALA A 111 -0.24 2.16 2.13
C ALA A 111 0.69 3.37 2.19
N GLY A 112 0.31 4.51 1.62
CA GLY A 112 1.12 5.72 1.63
C GLY A 112 1.24 6.33 3.02
N VAL A 113 0.15 6.33 3.80
CA VAL A 113 0.19 6.74 5.21
C VAL A 113 1.16 5.87 5.99
N ASN A 114 1.12 4.55 5.84
CA ASN A 114 2.05 3.63 6.49
C ASN A 114 3.50 3.87 6.06
N ILE A 115 3.75 4.09 4.75
CA ILE A 115 5.08 4.42 4.24
C ILE A 115 5.60 5.70 4.87
N MET A 116 4.77 6.75 4.90
CA MET A 116 5.12 8.04 5.48
C MET A 116 5.40 7.96 6.97
N LEU A 117 4.60 7.21 7.74
CA LEU A 117 4.81 7.00 9.17
C LEU A 117 6.11 6.24 9.44
N VAL A 118 6.42 5.20 8.67
CA VAL A 118 7.70 4.46 8.80
C VAL A 118 8.89 5.39 8.49
N ALA A 119 8.80 6.22 7.46
CA ALA A 119 9.82 7.21 7.12
C ALA A 119 9.99 8.25 8.23
N TYR A 120 8.89 8.74 8.81
CA TYR A 120 8.89 9.64 9.96
C TYR A 120 9.60 9.04 11.17
N PHE A 121 9.25 7.79 11.55
CA PHE A 121 9.91 7.14 12.69
C PHE A 121 11.41 6.90 12.44
N SER A 122 11.78 6.59 11.20
CA SER A 122 13.18 6.47 10.82
C SER A 122 13.91 7.82 10.90
N ALA A 123 13.27 8.90 10.46
CA ALA A 123 13.81 10.26 10.48
C ALA A 123 13.98 10.82 11.92
N THR A 124 13.15 10.37 12.86
CA THR A 124 13.15 10.79 14.27
C THR A 124 13.88 9.81 15.18
N ALA A 125 14.71 8.93 14.63
CA ALA A 125 15.50 7.92 15.36
C ALA A 125 14.65 6.98 16.24
N ASN A 126 13.35 6.84 15.98
CA ASN A 126 12.46 5.94 16.70
C ASN A 126 12.44 4.56 16.01
N ALA A 127 13.46 3.75 16.30
CA ALA A 127 13.70 2.51 15.57
C ALA A 127 12.60 1.45 15.74
N ARG A 128 11.96 1.33 16.90
CA ARG A 128 10.98 0.27 17.17
C ARG A 128 9.76 0.33 16.23
N PRO A 129 8.98 1.43 16.17
CA PRO A 129 7.84 1.49 15.24
C PRO A 129 8.27 1.47 13.77
N ALA A 130 9.46 1.99 13.43
CA ALA A 130 9.99 1.90 12.09
C ALA A 130 10.23 0.45 11.65
N ILE A 131 10.88 -0.36 12.50
CA ILE A 131 11.15 -1.79 12.24
C ILE A 131 9.83 -2.57 12.17
N ILE A 132 8.93 -2.40 13.14
CA ILE A 132 7.63 -3.09 13.17
C ILE A 132 6.83 -2.77 11.90
N GLY A 133 6.72 -1.50 11.53
CA GLY A 133 6.03 -1.08 10.33
C GLY A 133 6.65 -1.66 9.06
N SER A 134 7.97 -1.65 8.93
CA SER A 134 8.68 -2.21 7.78
C SER A 134 8.51 -3.73 7.67
N LEU A 135 8.57 -4.46 8.78
CA LEU A 135 8.40 -5.92 8.80
C LEU A 135 6.95 -6.32 8.48
N LEU A 136 5.97 -5.63 9.06
CA LEU A 136 4.55 -5.91 8.81
C LEU A 136 4.15 -5.59 7.37
N ARG A 137 4.71 -4.53 6.77
CA ARG A 137 4.49 -4.21 5.35
C ARG A 137 5.21 -5.14 4.39
N GLY A 138 6.15 -5.93 4.89
CA GLY A 138 6.89 -6.91 4.10
C GLY A 138 6.03 -8.10 3.67
N ALA A 139 6.67 -9.03 2.96
CA ALA A 139 6.03 -10.23 2.39
C ALA A 139 5.26 -11.09 3.42
N VAL A 140 5.59 -10.98 4.70
CA VAL A 140 5.00 -11.83 5.76
C VAL A 140 3.52 -11.54 5.95
N ALA A 141 3.12 -10.27 6.16
CA ALA A 141 1.72 -9.94 6.40
C ALA A 141 0.86 -10.13 5.15
N ILE A 142 1.36 -9.68 3.98
CA ILE A 142 0.65 -9.87 2.71
C ILE A 142 0.49 -11.37 2.40
N GLY A 143 1.56 -12.16 2.56
CA GLY A 143 1.54 -13.61 2.32
C GLY A 143 0.58 -14.33 3.26
N ALA A 144 0.62 -14.04 4.56
CA ALA A 144 -0.29 -14.61 5.53
C ALA A 144 -1.76 -14.24 5.25
N CYS A 145 -2.04 -12.96 4.98
CA CYS A 145 -3.37 -12.50 4.59
C CYS A 145 -3.84 -13.15 3.29
N ALA A 146 -2.98 -13.29 2.27
CA ALA A 146 -3.33 -13.92 1.02
C ALA A 146 -3.71 -15.39 1.20
N ILE A 147 -2.97 -16.14 2.01
CA ILE A 147 -3.28 -17.54 2.31
C ILE A 147 -4.62 -17.65 3.04
N VAL A 148 -4.78 -16.94 4.16
CA VAL A 148 -5.98 -17.04 4.99
C VAL A 148 -7.23 -16.56 4.24
N LEU A 149 -7.17 -15.40 3.60
CA LEU A 149 -8.34 -14.83 2.92
C LEU A 149 -8.70 -15.60 1.65
N SER A 150 -7.71 -16.17 0.95
CA SER A 150 -7.99 -17.00 -0.22
C SER A 150 -8.72 -18.32 0.13
N MET A 151 -8.49 -18.87 1.32
CA MET A 151 -9.23 -20.04 1.81
C MET A 151 -10.72 -19.73 2.04
N ILE A 152 -11.06 -18.48 2.37
CA ILE A 152 -12.43 -18.04 2.68
C ILE A 152 -13.14 -17.54 1.42
N TRP A 153 -12.46 -16.69 0.61
CA TRP A 153 -13.07 -15.96 -0.50
C TRP A 153 -12.39 -16.22 -1.86
N GLY A 154 -11.56 -17.27 -1.97
CA GLY A 154 -10.88 -17.60 -3.22
C GLY A 154 -10.04 -16.43 -3.75
N MET A 155 -10.20 -16.12 -5.04
CA MET A 155 -9.43 -15.06 -5.69
C MET A 155 -9.73 -13.65 -5.12
N ASN A 156 -10.96 -13.39 -4.68
CA ASN A 156 -11.30 -12.12 -4.02
C ASN A 156 -10.53 -11.94 -2.70
N GLY A 157 -10.26 -13.03 -1.97
CA GLY A 157 -9.42 -13.02 -0.79
C GLY A 157 -7.97 -12.62 -1.10
N VAL A 158 -7.43 -13.06 -2.25
CA VAL A 158 -6.11 -12.62 -2.71
C VAL A 158 -6.09 -11.11 -2.98
N TRP A 159 -7.13 -10.56 -3.63
CA TRP A 159 -7.22 -9.12 -3.89
C TRP A 159 -7.33 -8.29 -2.62
N LEU A 160 -8.05 -8.77 -1.62
CA LEU A 160 -8.23 -8.09 -0.33
C LEU A 160 -7.02 -8.22 0.60
N SER A 161 -6.07 -9.11 0.31
CA SER A 161 -4.91 -9.37 1.16
C SER A 161 -4.05 -8.12 1.38
N PHE A 162 -3.86 -7.32 0.34
CA PHE A 162 -3.11 -6.07 0.43
C PHE A 162 -3.82 -5.05 1.34
N LEU A 163 -5.11 -4.80 1.12
CA LEU A 163 -5.90 -3.92 1.98
C LEU A 163 -5.83 -4.36 3.45
N THR A 164 -6.06 -5.65 3.70
CA THR A 164 -6.06 -6.19 5.07
C THR A 164 -4.69 -6.06 5.73
N SER A 165 -3.61 -6.36 5.01
CA SER A 165 -2.25 -6.21 5.53
C SER A 165 -1.90 -4.76 5.85
N GLU A 166 -2.32 -3.80 5.03
CA GLU A 166 -2.09 -2.38 5.27
C GLU A 166 -2.90 -1.84 6.46
N ILE A 167 -4.15 -2.31 6.65
CA ILE A 167 -4.95 -1.98 7.85
C ILE A 167 -4.30 -2.53 9.11
N ILE A 168 -3.84 -3.78 9.11
CA ILE A 168 -3.13 -4.38 10.25
C ILE A 168 -1.86 -3.58 10.57
N THR A 169 -1.09 -3.22 9.56
CA THR A 169 0.11 -2.41 9.72
C THR A 169 -0.21 -1.04 10.31
N PHE A 170 -1.24 -0.37 9.79
CA PHE A 170 -1.67 0.93 10.30
C PHE A 170 -2.06 0.86 11.77
N ALA A 171 -2.83 -0.14 12.16
CA ALA A 171 -3.22 -0.35 13.56
C ALA A 171 -2.00 -0.61 14.47
N ALA A 172 -1.07 -1.46 14.04
CA ALA A 172 0.13 -1.78 14.80
C ALA A 172 1.06 -0.57 14.96
N VAL A 173 1.30 0.18 13.87
CA VAL A 173 2.16 1.37 13.88
C VAL A 173 1.54 2.48 14.74
N SER A 174 0.22 2.71 14.63
CA SER A 174 -0.50 3.69 15.44
C SER A 174 -0.47 3.32 16.93
N TYR A 175 -0.68 2.04 17.25
CA TYR A 175 -0.61 1.56 18.64
C TYR A 175 0.79 1.74 19.26
N THR A 176 1.85 1.42 18.52
CA THR A 176 3.23 1.59 19.00
C THR A 176 3.60 3.06 19.19
N HIS A 177 3.02 3.96 18.36
CA HIS A 177 3.23 5.40 18.51
C HIS A 177 2.57 5.94 19.79
N LEU A 178 1.34 5.55 20.08
CA LEU A 178 0.62 5.99 21.27
C LEU A 178 1.33 5.54 22.56
N ARG A 179 1.82 4.30 22.60
CA ARG A 179 2.51 3.74 23.76
C ARG A 179 3.93 4.30 23.99
N ALA A 180 4.54 4.91 22.99
CA ALA A 180 5.84 5.56 23.14
C ALA A 180 5.74 6.95 23.78
N HIS A 181 4.53 7.48 23.96
CA HIS A 181 4.26 8.79 24.58
C HIS A 181 3.64 8.68 25.99
N GLU A 182 3.37 7.46 26.46
CA GLU A 182 3.07 7.16 27.89
C GLU A 182 4.35 6.86 28.69
#